data_b2f5e0e62c483dc735fb8dd7643c7eeb
#
_entry.id   b2f5e0e62c483dc735fb8dd7643c7eeb
#
_cell.length_a   1.000
_cell.length_b   1.000
_cell.length_c   1.000
_cell.angle_alpha   90.00
_cell.angle_beta   90.00
_cell.angle_gamma   90.00
#
_symmetry.space_group_name_H-M   'P 1'
#
loop_
_entity.id
_entity.type
_entity.pdbx_description
1 polymer ?
#
loop_
_entity_poly.entity_id
_entity_poly.type
_entity_poly.pdbx_seq_one_letter_code
_entity_poly.pdbx_strand_id
1 'polypeptide(L)'
;MAHWRAVYAQGGGHALAASLREETSGRVRAEEGEPLSDADVRALLHGATAVKTYPDLRAARSMDDVLHDGRCALLYLTTSDTEGHWTGILRTPRGIEYFDSYGHAPDEPLTWLSPQKAMALHEGQRDLTRLLHDASARGEPVSYNKHAFQALRNRNMATCGRHVACRLMCNDMTLPEYADMLASTGMNADEFVTRVTDAELARMKRKA
;
A
#
# COMPACT_ATOMS: atom_id res chain seq x y z
N MET A 1 15.16 -3.25 8.60
CA MET A 1 13.82 -3.46 9.22
C MET A 1 13.36 -2.14 9.80
N ALA A 2 12.11 -1.71 9.54
CA ALA A 2 11.56 -0.48 10.09
C ALA A 2 11.54 -0.53 11.63
N HIS A 3 11.82 0.59 12.28
CA HIS A 3 11.96 0.66 13.74
C HIS A 3 10.71 0.19 14.49
N TRP A 4 9.54 0.62 14.04
CA TRP A 4 8.26 0.25 14.66
C TRP A 4 8.01 -1.27 14.66
N ARG A 5 8.54 -2.02 13.67
CA ARG A 5 8.47 -3.48 13.64
C ARG A 5 9.30 -4.13 14.74
N ALA A 6 10.46 -3.55 15.08
CA ALA A 6 11.26 -4.01 16.23
C ALA A 6 10.51 -3.78 17.55
N VAL A 7 9.84 -2.64 17.71
CA VAL A 7 9.00 -2.34 18.88
C VAL A 7 7.85 -3.35 19.01
N TYR A 8 7.17 -3.65 17.88
CA TYR A 8 6.11 -4.67 17.87
C TYR A 8 6.61 -6.05 18.24
N ALA A 9 7.74 -6.47 17.68
CA ALA A 9 8.32 -7.79 17.96
C ALA A 9 8.75 -7.96 19.44
N GLN A 10 9.12 -6.88 20.12
CA GLN A 10 9.55 -6.90 21.52
C GLN A 10 8.39 -6.79 22.52
N GLY A 11 7.37 -6.00 22.21
CA GLY A 11 6.32 -5.65 23.17
C GLY A 11 4.88 -5.79 22.66
N GLY A 12 4.66 -6.28 21.44
CA GLY A 12 3.34 -6.46 20.84
C GLY A 12 2.63 -5.16 20.50
N GLY A 13 1.33 -5.26 20.17
CA GLY A 13 0.53 -4.15 19.66
C GLY A 13 0.36 -2.99 20.63
N HIS A 14 0.17 -3.23 21.90
CA HIS A 14 0.00 -2.18 22.90
C HIS A 14 1.28 -1.35 23.11
N ALA A 15 2.44 -1.99 23.14
CA ALA A 15 3.73 -1.29 23.26
C ALA A 15 4.02 -0.46 22.01
N LEU A 16 3.73 -1.00 20.84
CA LEU A 16 3.83 -0.27 19.59
C LEU A 16 2.90 0.95 19.57
N ALA A 17 1.64 0.79 19.99
CA ALA A 17 0.67 1.87 20.05
C ALA A 17 1.14 3.00 20.98
N ALA A 18 1.67 2.69 22.14
CA ALA A 18 2.21 3.67 23.08
C ALA A 18 3.38 4.46 22.47
N SER A 19 4.35 3.75 21.88
CA SER A 19 5.51 4.37 21.21
C SER A 19 5.10 5.30 20.06
N LEU A 20 4.17 4.86 19.21
CA LEU A 20 3.69 5.68 18.10
C LEU A 20 2.94 6.92 18.55
N ARG A 21 2.11 6.83 19.62
CA ARG A 21 1.40 7.99 20.17
C ARG A 21 2.35 9.04 20.76
N GLU A 22 3.42 8.58 21.41
CA GLU A 22 4.45 9.46 21.95
C GLU A 22 5.20 10.19 20.83
N GLU A 23 5.64 9.45 19.79
CA GLU A 23 6.43 10.00 18.69
C GLU A 23 5.66 10.97 17.78
N THR A 24 4.35 10.78 17.64
CA THR A 24 3.50 11.52 16.69
C THR A 24 2.42 12.36 17.36
N SER A 25 2.62 12.74 18.64
CA SER A 25 1.64 13.52 19.39
C SER A 25 1.30 14.86 18.70
N GLY A 26 0.05 15.09 18.38
CA GLY A 26 -0.52 16.40 18.01
C GLY A 26 -0.88 16.67 16.55
N ARG A 27 -0.57 15.80 15.56
CA ARG A 27 -0.78 16.09 14.13
C ARG A 27 -1.65 15.12 13.33
N VAL A 28 -2.00 13.95 13.86
CA VAL A 28 -2.54 12.81 13.09
C VAL A 28 -3.74 13.13 12.22
N ARG A 29 -4.72 13.90 12.70
CA ARG A 29 -5.95 14.19 11.90
C ARG A 29 -5.72 15.06 10.67
N ALA A 30 -4.77 15.98 10.72
CA ALA A 30 -4.42 16.79 9.55
C ALA A 30 -3.72 15.93 8.49
N GLU A 31 -2.84 15.02 8.94
CA GLU A 31 -2.02 14.18 8.08
C GLU A 31 -2.75 12.98 7.48
N GLU A 32 -3.88 12.54 8.07
CA GLU A 32 -4.80 11.58 7.45
C GLU A 32 -5.41 12.11 6.13
N GLY A 33 -5.54 13.44 6.00
CA GLY A 33 -5.99 14.10 4.78
C GLY A 33 -4.90 14.36 3.74
N GLU A 34 -3.62 14.20 4.09
CA GLU A 34 -2.48 14.46 3.22
C GLU A 34 -2.04 13.17 2.49
N PRO A 35 -2.18 13.11 1.15
CA PRO A 35 -1.74 11.95 0.40
C PRO A 35 -0.21 11.83 0.41
N LEU A 36 0.30 10.61 0.43
CA LEU A 36 1.72 10.37 0.19
C LEU A 36 2.06 10.60 -1.28
N SER A 37 3.14 11.34 -1.51
CA SER A 37 3.75 11.45 -2.83
C SER A 37 4.51 10.17 -3.23
N ASP A 38 4.81 10.04 -4.52
CA ASP A 38 5.71 9.00 -5.03
C ASP A 38 7.07 9.00 -4.29
N ALA A 39 7.62 10.18 -4.02
CA ALA A 39 8.87 10.32 -3.27
C ALA A 39 8.76 9.80 -1.83
N ASP A 40 7.65 10.06 -1.13
CA ASP A 40 7.43 9.56 0.22
C ASP A 40 7.30 8.03 0.22
N VAL A 41 6.54 7.47 -0.73
CA VAL A 41 6.40 6.01 -0.87
C VAL A 41 7.76 5.35 -1.13
N ARG A 42 8.58 5.90 -2.04
CA ARG A 42 9.94 5.40 -2.30
C ARG A 42 10.84 5.49 -1.07
N ALA A 43 10.77 6.60 -0.35
CA ALA A 43 11.55 6.80 0.88
C ALA A 43 11.16 5.74 1.93
N LEU A 44 9.88 5.59 2.24
CA LEU A 44 9.37 4.63 3.23
C LEU A 44 9.79 3.19 2.92
N LEU A 45 9.87 2.83 1.65
CA LEU A 45 10.24 1.50 1.18
C LEU A 45 11.74 1.35 0.90
N HIS A 46 12.55 2.35 1.28
CA HIS A 46 14.03 2.35 1.18
C HIS A 46 14.56 2.01 -0.22
N GLY A 47 13.83 2.37 -1.28
CA GLY A 47 14.20 2.06 -2.65
C GLY A 47 14.12 0.57 -3.03
N ALA A 48 13.76 -0.31 -2.10
CA ALA A 48 13.67 -1.76 -2.31
C ALA A 48 12.30 -2.20 -2.86
N THR A 49 11.62 -1.31 -3.60
CA THR A 49 10.27 -1.58 -4.11
C THR A 49 10.10 -0.85 -5.44
N ALA A 50 9.51 -1.51 -6.42
CA ALA A 50 9.06 -0.82 -7.62
C ALA A 50 7.94 0.19 -7.25
N VAL A 51 7.98 1.38 -7.84
CA VAL A 51 6.88 2.33 -7.80
C VAL A 51 6.50 2.62 -9.24
N LYS A 52 5.29 2.24 -9.61
CA LYS A 52 4.77 2.28 -11.00
C LYS A 52 3.41 2.96 -11.05
N THR A 53 3.10 3.56 -12.18
CA THR A 53 1.73 3.91 -12.53
C THR A 53 1.05 2.74 -13.23
N TYR A 54 -0.28 2.70 -13.25
CA TYR A 54 -1.00 1.62 -13.89
C TYR A 54 -0.65 1.44 -15.39
N PRO A 55 -0.49 2.52 -16.20
CA PRO A 55 -0.07 2.41 -17.60
C PRO A 55 1.27 1.69 -17.82
N ASP A 56 2.16 1.69 -16.82
CA ASP A 56 3.47 1.00 -16.92
C ASP A 56 3.31 -0.52 -17.03
N LEU A 57 2.17 -1.08 -16.58
CA LEU A 57 1.89 -2.50 -16.65
C LEU A 57 1.69 -3.01 -18.07
N ARG A 58 1.34 -2.13 -19.02
CA ARG A 58 1.10 -2.51 -20.41
C ARG A 58 2.31 -3.18 -21.05
N ALA A 59 3.52 -2.73 -20.74
CA ALA A 59 4.76 -3.26 -21.27
C ALA A 59 5.22 -4.54 -20.54
N ALA A 60 4.68 -4.82 -19.37
CA ALA A 60 5.08 -5.96 -18.56
C ALA A 60 4.59 -7.29 -19.17
N ARG A 61 5.48 -8.29 -19.22
CA ARG A 61 5.22 -9.63 -19.72
C ARG A 61 4.94 -10.63 -18.60
N SER A 62 5.39 -10.30 -17.38
CA SER A 62 5.24 -11.13 -16.20
C SER A 62 5.20 -10.28 -14.93
N MET A 63 4.89 -10.90 -13.81
CA MET A 63 4.97 -10.23 -12.51
C MET A 63 6.41 -9.87 -12.12
N ASP A 64 7.42 -10.55 -12.66
CA ASP A 64 8.83 -10.21 -12.43
C ASP A 64 9.22 -8.87 -13.07
N ASP A 65 8.54 -8.47 -14.16
CA ASP A 65 8.73 -7.14 -14.77
C ASP A 65 8.08 -6.02 -13.94
N VAL A 66 7.13 -6.37 -13.08
CA VAL A 66 6.39 -5.44 -12.22
C VAL A 66 7.06 -5.27 -10.87
N LEU A 67 7.49 -6.37 -10.27
CA LEU A 67 8.02 -6.40 -8.91
C LEU A 67 9.51 -6.06 -8.89
N HIS A 68 9.93 -5.27 -7.89
CA HIS A 68 11.33 -5.13 -7.51
C HIS A 68 11.48 -5.64 -6.07
N ASP A 69 12.42 -6.53 -5.84
CA ASP A 69 12.60 -7.23 -4.55
C ASP A 69 11.27 -7.82 -4.02
N GLY A 70 10.49 -8.38 -4.96
CA GLY A 70 9.19 -8.99 -4.68
C GLY A 70 8.07 -8.00 -4.34
N ARG A 71 8.22 -6.68 -4.58
CA ARG A 71 7.23 -5.67 -4.17
C ARG A 71 7.03 -4.60 -5.24
N CYS A 72 5.81 -4.10 -5.32
CA CYS A 72 5.44 -2.94 -6.14
C CYS A 72 4.37 -2.11 -5.44
N ALA A 73 4.58 -0.80 -5.33
CA ALA A 73 3.51 0.17 -5.10
C ALA A 73 2.98 0.63 -6.46
N LEU A 74 1.69 0.45 -6.69
CA LEU A 74 1.02 0.72 -7.95
C LEU A 74 0.02 1.85 -7.79
N LEU A 75 0.15 2.89 -8.59
CA LEU A 75 -0.78 4.02 -8.64
C LEU A 75 -1.76 3.85 -9.81
N TYR A 76 -3.05 3.67 -9.50
CA TYR A 76 -4.13 3.87 -10.46
C TYR A 76 -4.39 5.35 -10.61
N LEU A 77 -4.26 5.89 -11.80
CA LEU A 77 -4.45 7.31 -12.07
C LEU A 77 -5.93 7.67 -12.03
N THR A 78 -6.32 8.72 -11.33
CA THR A 78 -7.74 9.12 -11.22
C THR A 78 -7.99 10.55 -11.69
N THR A 79 -7.09 11.46 -11.45
CA THR A 79 -7.28 12.90 -11.73
C THR A 79 -6.29 13.41 -12.78
N SER A 80 -5.03 13.04 -12.62
CA SER A 80 -3.91 13.47 -13.47
C SER A 80 -2.87 12.34 -13.59
N ASP A 81 -1.78 12.59 -14.28
CA ASP A 81 -0.66 11.65 -14.45
C ASP A 81 0.09 11.38 -13.12
N THR A 82 -0.25 12.08 -12.05
CA THR A 82 0.44 12.02 -10.75
C THR A 82 -0.49 11.81 -9.58
N GLU A 83 -1.81 11.84 -9.78
CA GLU A 83 -2.81 11.72 -8.72
C GLU A 83 -3.70 10.50 -8.94
N GLY A 84 -3.89 9.71 -7.88
CA GLY A 84 -4.69 8.51 -8.00
C GLY A 84 -4.80 7.71 -6.71
N HIS A 85 -5.17 6.46 -6.88
CA HIS A 85 -5.33 5.50 -5.78
C HIS A 85 -4.15 4.54 -5.72
N TRP A 86 -3.49 4.49 -4.57
CA TRP A 86 -2.38 3.58 -4.32
C TRP A 86 -2.88 2.18 -3.96
N THR A 87 -2.27 1.19 -4.59
CA THR A 87 -2.43 -0.24 -4.29
C THR A 87 -1.05 -0.90 -4.17
N GLY A 88 -1.00 -2.09 -3.60
CA GLY A 88 0.24 -2.84 -3.42
C GLY A 88 0.21 -4.19 -4.09
N ILE A 89 1.34 -4.63 -4.60
CA ILE A 89 1.54 -6.00 -5.08
C ILE A 89 2.78 -6.53 -4.39
N LEU A 90 2.69 -7.71 -3.78
CA LEU A 90 3.82 -8.32 -3.08
C LEU A 90 3.87 -9.82 -3.30
N ARG A 91 5.09 -10.35 -3.43
CA ARG A 91 5.34 -11.78 -3.40
C ARG A 91 5.58 -12.21 -1.95
N THR A 92 4.76 -13.12 -1.49
CA THR A 92 4.82 -13.72 -0.17
C THR A 92 5.24 -15.18 -0.29
N PRO A 93 5.56 -15.89 0.82
CA PRO A 93 5.78 -17.33 0.79
C PRO A 93 4.56 -18.14 0.30
N ARG A 94 3.37 -17.51 0.22
CA ARG A 94 2.11 -18.14 -0.23
C ARG A 94 1.75 -17.79 -1.68
N GLY A 95 2.58 -17.04 -2.40
CA GLY A 95 2.33 -16.59 -3.77
C GLY A 95 2.25 -15.08 -3.89
N ILE A 96 1.56 -14.60 -4.91
CA ILE A 96 1.37 -13.17 -5.17
C ILE A 96 0.12 -12.68 -4.43
N GLU A 97 0.26 -11.57 -3.70
CA GLU A 97 -0.84 -10.87 -3.06
C GLU A 97 -1.01 -9.50 -3.73
N TYR A 98 -2.24 -9.19 -4.12
CA TYR A 98 -2.67 -7.82 -4.42
C TYR A 98 -3.34 -7.24 -3.19
N PHE A 99 -2.96 -6.02 -2.82
CA PHE A 99 -3.48 -5.31 -1.66
C PHE A 99 -4.09 -3.97 -2.07
N ASP A 100 -5.36 -3.79 -1.73
CA ASP A 100 -6.10 -2.54 -1.86
C ASP A 100 -6.67 -2.14 -0.49
N SER A 101 -6.40 -0.93 -0.02
CA SER A 101 -6.87 -0.47 1.30
C SER A 101 -8.39 -0.43 1.43
N TYR A 102 -9.12 -0.32 0.32
CA TYR A 102 -10.58 -0.41 0.29
C TYR A 102 -11.11 -1.85 0.12
N GLY A 103 -10.24 -2.82 -0.13
CA GLY A 103 -10.65 -4.21 -0.35
C GLY A 103 -11.18 -4.52 -1.73
N HIS A 104 -10.90 -3.66 -2.72
CA HIS A 104 -11.30 -3.87 -4.11
C HIS A 104 -10.47 -4.98 -4.77
N ALA A 105 -11.10 -5.65 -5.73
CA ALA A 105 -10.39 -6.62 -6.56
C ALA A 105 -9.42 -5.93 -7.55
N PRO A 106 -8.41 -6.66 -8.07
CA PRO A 106 -7.55 -6.15 -9.14
C PRO A 106 -8.37 -5.56 -10.29
N ASP A 107 -7.97 -4.38 -10.77
CA ASP A 107 -8.61 -3.61 -11.83
C ASP A 107 -10.02 -3.06 -11.52
N GLU A 108 -10.55 -3.28 -10.33
CA GLU A 108 -11.82 -2.64 -9.92
C GLU A 108 -11.70 -1.10 -9.87
N PRO A 109 -10.58 -0.49 -9.42
CA PRO A 109 -10.42 0.96 -9.45
C PRO A 109 -10.55 1.60 -10.84
N LEU A 110 -10.30 0.87 -11.93
CA LEU A 110 -10.52 1.36 -13.30
C LEU A 110 -11.99 1.74 -13.57
N THR A 111 -12.93 1.14 -12.84
CA THR A 111 -14.37 1.43 -12.98
C THR A 111 -14.75 2.82 -12.44
N TRP A 112 -13.88 3.50 -11.73
CA TRP A 112 -14.13 4.86 -11.23
C TRP A 112 -13.96 5.92 -12.31
N LEU A 113 -13.32 5.54 -13.42
CA LEU A 113 -13.08 6.43 -14.55
C LEU A 113 -14.18 6.31 -15.61
N SER A 114 -14.55 7.44 -16.22
CA SER A 114 -15.31 7.36 -17.47
C SER A 114 -14.45 6.74 -18.57
N PRO A 115 -15.05 6.10 -19.60
CA PRO A 115 -14.28 5.53 -20.72
C PRO A 115 -13.34 6.51 -21.39
N GLN A 116 -13.77 7.77 -21.57
CA GLN A 116 -12.95 8.83 -22.16
C GLN A 116 -11.74 9.16 -21.30
N LYS A 117 -11.92 9.21 -19.97
CA LYS A 117 -10.83 9.50 -19.03
C LYS A 117 -9.86 8.32 -18.93
N ALA A 118 -10.36 7.10 -18.89
CA ALA A 118 -9.52 5.90 -18.91
C ALA A 118 -8.64 5.83 -20.17
N MET A 119 -9.19 6.20 -21.33
CA MET A 119 -8.41 6.30 -22.55
C MET A 119 -7.34 7.40 -22.49
N ALA A 120 -7.68 8.59 -21.97
CA ALA A 120 -6.74 9.70 -21.83
C ALA A 120 -5.58 9.39 -20.87
N LEU A 121 -5.85 8.64 -19.81
CA LEU A 121 -4.86 8.19 -18.83
C LEU A 121 -4.18 6.86 -19.21
N HIS A 122 -4.50 6.29 -20.38
CA HIS A 122 -3.99 4.98 -20.81
C HIS A 122 -4.33 3.81 -19.87
N GLU A 123 -5.45 3.90 -19.14
CA GLU A 123 -5.97 2.90 -18.19
C GLU A 123 -7.20 2.12 -18.72
N GLY A 124 -7.34 2.03 -20.03
CA GLY A 124 -8.49 1.36 -20.66
C GLY A 124 -8.41 -0.17 -20.74
N GLN A 125 -7.38 -0.79 -20.19
CA GLN A 125 -7.13 -2.24 -20.27
C GLN A 125 -6.95 -2.83 -18.87
N ARG A 126 -7.32 -4.11 -18.70
CA ARG A 126 -7.16 -4.86 -17.46
C ARG A 126 -5.79 -5.54 -17.40
N ASP A 127 -4.72 -4.75 -17.43
CA ASP A 127 -3.35 -5.25 -17.52
C ASP A 127 -2.92 -6.00 -16.24
N LEU A 128 -3.36 -5.56 -15.06
CA LEU A 128 -3.04 -6.26 -13.82
C LEU A 128 -3.73 -7.62 -13.74
N THR A 129 -5.03 -7.69 -14.06
CA THR A 129 -5.77 -8.97 -14.11
C THR A 129 -5.10 -9.94 -15.08
N ARG A 130 -4.66 -9.48 -16.25
CA ARG A 130 -3.92 -10.30 -17.22
C ARG A 130 -2.64 -10.88 -16.60
N LEU A 131 -1.81 -10.04 -15.99
CA LEU A 131 -0.54 -10.45 -15.38
C LEU A 131 -0.73 -11.43 -14.23
N LEU A 132 -1.72 -11.19 -13.36
CA LEU A 132 -2.06 -12.08 -12.25
C LEU A 132 -2.62 -13.42 -12.74
N HIS A 133 -3.45 -13.40 -13.77
CA HIS A 133 -3.96 -14.62 -14.41
C HIS A 133 -2.82 -15.45 -15.00
N ASP A 134 -1.89 -14.80 -15.71
CA ASP A 134 -0.73 -15.48 -16.30
C ASP A 134 0.20 -16.07 -15.22
N ALA A 135 0.37 -15.39 -14.07
CA ALA A 135 1.11 -15.92 -12.94
C ALA A 135 0.40 -17.16 -12.34
N SER A 136 -0.91 -17.07 -12.15
CA SER A 136 -1.71 -18.20 -11.67
C SER A 136 -1.66 -19.40 -12.62
N ALA A 137 -1.72 -19.19 -13.94
CA ALA A 137 -1.60 -20.25 -14.95
C ALA A 137 -0.23 -20.94 -14.92
N ARG A 138 0.81 -20.25 -14.44
CA ARG A 138 2.15 -20.83 -14.20
C ARG A 138 2.30 -21.51 -12.83
N GLY A 139 1.23 -21.59 -12.05
CA GLY A 139 1.22 -22.27 -10.75
C GLY A 139 1.57 -21.36 -9.56
N GLU A 140 1.70 -20.04 -9.74
CA GLU A 140 1.83 -19.12 -8.61
C GLU A 140 0.44 -18.83 -8.01
N PRO A 141 0.18 -19.16 -6.73
CA PRO A 141 -1.08 -18.76 -6.10
C PRO A 141 -1.24 -17.25 -6.10
N VAL A 142 -2.46 -16.78 -6.39
CA VAL A 142 -2.80 -15.35 -6.37
C VAL A 142 -3.92 -15.11 -5.36
N SER A 143 -3.76 -14.09 -4.54
CA SER A 143 -4.72 -13.68 -3.52
C SER A 143 -4.90 -12.16 -3.49
N TYR A 144 -5.97 -11.68 -2.87
CA TYR A 144 -6.17 -10.27 -2.54
C TYR A 144 -7.06 -10.13 -1.29
N ASN A 145 -6.94 -8.98 -0.61
CA ASN A 145 -7.83 -8.68 0.51
C ASN A 145 -9.24 -8.32 0.01
N LYS A 146 -10.25 -8.81 0.74
CA LYS A 146 -11.67 -8.60 0.43
C LYS A 146 -12.37 -7.69 1.43
N HIS A 147 -11.65 -7.16 2.41
CA HIS A 147 -12.18 -6.25 3.42
C HIS A 147 -11.41 -4.95 3.41
N ALA A 148 -12.08 -3.86 3.72
CA ALA A 148 -11.48 -2.55 3.77
C ALA A 148 -10.69 -2.37 5.09
N PHE A 149 -9.47 -1.87 4.98
CA PHE A 149 -8.68 -1.34 6.09
C PHE A 149 -8.87 0.16 6.24
N GLN A 150 -9.06 0.86 5.12
CA GLN A 150 -9.30 2.30 5.07
C GLN A 150 -10.80 2.61 5.23
N ALA A 151 -11.13 3.69 5.92
CA ALA A 151 -12.51 4.11 6.11
C ALA A 151 -13.14 4.61 4.80
N LEU A 152 -14.16 3.91 4.30
CA LEU A 152 -14.80 4.16 3.00
C LEU A 152 -15.60 5.47 2.92
N ARG A 153 -15.97 6.09 4.04
CA ARG A 153 -16.95 7.19 4.08
C ARG A 153 -16.35 8.55 4.42
N ASN A 154 -15.07 8.65 4.64
CA ASN A 154 -14.45 9.91 5.01
C ASN A 154 -13.74 10.53 3.78
N ARG A 155 -14.40 11.50 3.14
CA ARG A 155 -13.87 12.21 1.96
C ARG A 155 -12.58 13.02 2.23
N ASN A 156 -12.23 13.20 3.50
CA ASN A 156 -11.03 13.93 3.91
C ASN A 156 -9.86 13.00 4.25
N MET A 157 -9.97 11.69 3.95
CA MET A 157 -8.91 10.72 4.20
C MET A 157 -8.21 10.33 2.92
N ALA A 158 -6.90 10.50 2.88
CA ALA A 158 -6.03 10.18 1.75
C ALA A 158 -4.94 9.17 2.17
N THR A 159 -5.35 8.11 2.90
CA THR A 159 -4.42 7.17 3.55
C THR A 159 -4.08 5.95 2.71
N CYS A 160 -4.58 5.81 1.47
CA CYS A 160 -4.31 4.62 0.63
C CYS A 160 -2.81 4.35 0.46
N GLY A 161 -2.00 5.36 0.16
CA GLY A 161 -0.54 5.23 0.06
C GLY A 161 0.12 4.80 1.37
N ARG A 162 -0.39 5.27 2.51
CA ARG A 162 0.08 4.90 3.85
C ARG A 162 -0.21 3.43 4.16
N HIS A 163 -1.41 2.96 3.83
CA HIS A 163 -1.78 1.54 3.94
C HIS A 163 -0.89 0.66 3.08
N VAL A 164 -0.67 1.05 1.83
CA VAL A 164 0.20 0.33 0.90
C VAL A 164 1.64 0.27 1.42
N ALA A 165 2.21 1.40 1.82
CA ALA A 165 3.56 1.44 2.39
C ALA A 165 3.70 0.51 3.61
N CYS A 166 2.76 0.57 4.56
CA CYS A 166 2.76 -0.30 5.74
C CYS A 166 2.64 -1.79 5.37
N ARG A 167 1.73 -2.15 4.43
CA ARG A 167 1.60 -3.55 3.98
C ARG A 167 2.86 -4.06 3.30
N LEU A 168 3.47 -3.26 2.43
CA LEU A 168 4.70 -3.63 1.73
C LEU A 168 5.92 -3.71 2.67
N MET A 169 5.94 -2.94 3.77
CA MET A 169 6.94 -3.10 4.83
C MET A 169 6.75 -4.40 5.63
N CYS A 170 5.57 -5.00 5.61
CA CYS A 170 5.21 -6.25 6.29
C CYS A 170 5.12 -7.44 5.33
N ASN A 171 5.94 -7.50 4.29
CA ASN A 171 5.89 -8.53 3.26
C ASN A 171 6.21 -9.96 3.76
N ASP A 172 6.79 -10.10 4.94
CA ASP A 172 7.03 -11.36 5.65
C ASP A 172 5.82 -11.87 6.45
N MET A 173 4.79 -11.02 6.63
CA MET A 173 3.52 -11.40 7.26
C MET A 173 2.50 -11.83 6.21
N THR A 174 1.69 -12.80 6.56
CA THR A 174 0.45 -13.08 5.82
C THR A 174 -0.57 -11.99 6.07
N LEU A 175 -1.57 -11.87 5.20
CA LEU A 175 -2.64 -10.88 5.38
C LEU A 175 -3.39 -11.02 6.71
N PRO A 176 -3.76 -12.22 7.19
CA PRO A 176 -4.33 -12.38 8.53
C PRO A 176 -3.40 -11.91 9.65
N GLU A 177 -2.12 -12.26 9.63
CA GLU A 177 -1.14 -11.80 10.63
C GLU A 177 -1.00 -10.27 10.62
N TYR A 178 -1.02 -9.64 9.45
CA TYR A 178 -1.03 -8.19 9.32
C TYR A 178 -2.31 -7.57 9.92
N ALA A 179 -3.48 -8.15 9.66
CA ALA A 179 -4.75 -7.70 10.23
C ALA A 179 -4.78 -7.85 11.76
N ASP A 180 -4.29 -8.98 12.28
CA ASP A 180 -4.19 -9.24 13.73
C ASP A 180 -3.21 -8.26 14.41
N MET A 181 -2.09 -7.95 13.75
CA MET A 181 -1.16 -6.93 14.22
C MET A 181 -1.85 -5.57 14.36
N LEU A 182 -2.56 -5.13 13.31
CA LEU A 182 -3.32 -3.87 13.36
C LEU A 182 -4.33 -3.86 14.51
N ALA A 183 -5.14 -4.92 14.62
CA ALA A 183 -6.16 -5.05 15.67
C ALA A 183 -5.55 -5.02 17.07
N SER A 184 -4.38 -5.62 17.27
CA SER A 184 -3.69 -5.69 18.57
C SER A 184 -3.23 -4.33 19.10
N THR A 185 -3.15 -3.30 18.24
CA THR A 185 -2.75 -1.95 18.64
C THR A 185 -3.87 -1.18 19.34
N GLY A 186 -5.14 -1.56 19.14
CA GLY A 186 -6.31 -0.81 19.60
C GLY A 186 -6.51 0.54 18.92
N MET A 187 -5.77 0.82 17.85
CA MET A 187 -5.98 1.98 16.97
C MET A 187 -6.90 1.59 15.81
N ASN A 188 -7.60 2.57 15.21
CA ASN A 188 -8.14 2.32 13.87
C ASN A 188 -6.99 2.23 12.84
N ALA A 189 -7.23 1.57 11.72
CA ALA A 189 -6.17 1.29 10.76
C ALA A 189 -5.60 2.55 10.11
N ASP A 190 -6.44 3.55 9.82
CA ASP A 190 -6.00 4.83 9.24
C ASP A 190 -5.08 5.59 10.21
N GLU A 191 -5.46 5.67 11.49
CA GLU A 191 -4.61 6.27 12.53
C GLU A 191 -3.27 5.55 12.63
N PHE A 192 -3.29 4.20 12.64
CA PHE A 192 -2.08 3.40 12.75
C PHE A 192 -1.11 3.68 11.59
N VAL A 193 -1.58 3.55 10.34
CA VAL A 193 -0.69 3.72 9.18
C VAL A 193 -0.17 5.15 9.05
N THR A 194 -0.97 6.14 9.47
CA THR A 194 -0.55 7.55 9.50
C THR A 194 0.59 7.73 10.49
N ARG A 195 0.45 7.29 11.73
CA ARG A 195 1.50 7.39 12.75
C ARG A 195 2.78 6.66 12.34
N VAL A 196 2.66 5.45 11.80
CA VAL A 196 3.83 4.68 11.33
C VAL A 196 4.58 5.42 10.24
N THR A 197 3.88 5.87 9.20
CA THR A 197 4.54 6.54 8.06
C THR A 197 5.14 7.88 8.44
N ASP A 198 4.48 8.65 9.29
CA ASP A 198 5.00 9.94 9.77
C ASP A 198 6.23 9.77 10.65
N ALA A 199 6.22 8.80 11.57
CA ALA A 199 7.38 8.48 12.40
C ALA A 199 8.59 8.07 11.55
N GLU A 200 8.39 7.20 10.56
CA GLU A 200 9.47 6.77 9.66
C GLU A 200 9.99 7.92 8.78
N LEU A 201 9.12 8.72 8.17
CA LEU A 201 9.54 9.88 7.38
C LEU A 201 10.29 10.92 8.23
N ALA A 202 9.83 11.18 9.46
CA ALA A 202 10.51 12.07 10.37
C ALA A 202 11.91 11.56 10.78
N ARG A 203 12.08 10.24 10.94
CA ARG A 203 13.39 9.63 11.22
C ARG A 203 14.34 9.75 10.05
N MET A 204 13.84 9.58 8.82
CA MET A 204 14.66 9.75 7.62
C MET A 204 15.18 11.17 7.50
N LYS A 205 14.31 12.17 7.69
CA LYS A 205 14.67 13.60 7.66
C LYS A 205 15.72 13.97 8.72
N ARG A 206 15.77 13.25 9.85
CA ARG A 206 16.80 13.48 10.90
C ARG A 206 18.16 12.84 10.59
N LYS A 207 18.21 11.90 9.63
CA LYS A 207 19.45 11.19 9.24
C LYS A 207 20.08 11.74 7.98
N ALA A 208 19.36 12.54 7.22
CA ALA A 208 19.83 13.23 6.00
C ALA A 208 20.49 14.56 6.34
#